data_a2faeab2f458660bb60093c245c159aa
#
_entry.id   a2faeab2f458660bb60093c245c159aa
#
_cell.length_a   1.000
_cell.length_b   1.000
_cell.length_c   1.000
_cell.angle_alpha   90.00
_cell.angle_beta   90.00
_cell.angle_gamma   90.00
#
_symmetry.space_group_name_H-M   'P 1'
#
loop_
_entity.id
_entity.type
_entity.pdbx_description
1 polymer ?
#
loop_
_entity_poly.entity_id
_entity_poly.type
_entity_poly.pdbx_seq_one_letter_code
_entity_poly.pdbx_strand_id
1 'polypeptide(L)'
;MNLSKYNNVFCDSKEALNWAYQHGLHENSLIRSSSPAMLWKSNPNIQHVEARWNVSELKKFQSSIQKFSEDIFDAALSVDGIGREKALVVAQVAVAFQKTLYKAACLEEKDFIEPRLFIQVEGGGGPSGNNMNSPWGAILSQNILFGTVKYMLKNENWSTLNTNGVSYWKRYKLAGIETLIYRVLILIMKYIPSYFFKSELLIPNENELIIEATSSLMLQGVKVTELNTGYAKKDAELNDCYNELYSVVSIVMKKRVEQWTVELAVKPTMLLFENAMIKRFKLFDQLVQGWKRPLARNSKIKQAVLMNASGNIKGQTLAYVCNKKHIPFISVQHGVTVEISKMHGEVSAGFDNSVADIALYYNSMCKKVESKSYFSKSKGFVVGASSRHIRMKKDKLF
;
A
#
# COMPACT_ATOMS: atom_id res chain seq x y z
N MET A 1 -32.08 17.81 8.87
CA MET A 1 -31.75 17.58 7.46
C MET A 1 -32.64 16.45 6.97
N ASN A 2 -33.30 16.58 5.82
CA ASN A 2 -34.21 15.56 5.31
C ASN A 2 -33.65 15.00 3.99
N LEU A 3 -33.40 13.71 3.94
CA LEU A 3 -32.87 13.00 2.78
C LEU A 3 -33.94 12.32 1.91
N SER A 4 -35.22 12.53 2.21
CA SER A 4 -36.36 11.88 1.51
C SER A 4 -36.43 12.14 0.00
N LYS A 5 -35.82 13.21 -0.48
CA LYS A 5 -35.78 13.57 -1.91
C LYS A 5 -34.76 12.74 -2.74
N TYR A 6 -33.87 11.95 -2.10
CA TYR A 6 -32.87 11.22 -2.79
C TYR A 6 -33.28 9.76 -3.00
N ASN A 7 -33.37 9.35 -4.24
CA ASN A 7 -33.70 7.97 -4.61
C ASN A 7 -32.47 7.13 -4.96
N ASN A 8 -31.33 7.78 -5.27
CA ASN A 8 -30.06 7.15 -5.57
C ASN A 8 -28.98 7.69 -4.66
N VAL A 9 -28.36 6.81 -3.89
CA VAL A 9 -27.40 7.20 -2.86
C VAL A 9 -26.18 6.30 -2.91
N PHE A 10 -25.00 6.89 -2.83
CA PHE A 10 -23.78 6.16 -2.54
C PHE A 10 -23.48 6.23 -1.05
N CYS A 11 -23.22 5.05 -0.45
CA CYS A 11 -22.74 4.92 0.92
C CYS A 11 -21.47 4.05 0.93
N ASP A 12 -20.40 4.55 1.53
CA ASP A 12 -19.11 3.80 1.60
C ASP A 12 -19.10 2.73 2.69
N SER A 13 -20.05 2.78 3.62
CA SER A 13 -20.10 1.94 4.81
C SER A 13 -21.51 1.74 5.33
N LYS A 14 -21.65 0.76 6.24
CA LYS A 14 -22.91 0.50 6.94
C LYS A 14 -23.31 1.68 7.84
N GLU A 15 -22.32 2.33 8.44
CA GLU A 15 -22.49 3.50 9.29
C GLU A 15 -23.06 4.66 8.50
N ALA A 16 -22.54 4.92 7.29
CA ALA A 16 -23.04 5.90 6.36
C ALA A 16 -24.51 5.62 5.99
N LEU A 17 -24.86 4.36 5.72
CA LEU A 17 -26.23 3.97 5.39
C LEU A 17 -27.18 4.12 6.57
N ASN A 18 -26.78 3.68 7.75
CA ASN A 18 -27.60 3.82 8.97
C ASN A 18 -27.89 5.30 9.26
N TRP A 19 -26.86 6.15 9.14
CA TRP A 19 -27.02 7.59 9.28
C TRP A 19 -28.01 8.15 8.26
N ALA A 20 -27.95 7.72 6.99
CA ALA A 20 -28.84 8.17 5.95
C ALA A 20 -30.32 7.84 6.27
N TYR A 21 -30.59 6.63 6.74
CA TYR A 21 -31.96 6.23 7.16
C TYR A 21 -32.45 7.04 8.35
N GLN A 22 -31.62 7.33 9.33
CA GLN A 22 -31.95 8.19 10.47
C GLN A 22 -32.28 9.62 10.05
N HIS A 23 -31.81 10.06 8.86
CA HIS A 23 -32.06 11.38 8.32
C HIS A 23 -33.11 11.38 7.20
N GLY A 24 -33.95 10.36 7.14
CA GLY A 24 -35.12 10.29 6.30
C GLY A 24 -34.90 9.73 4.90
N LEU A 25 -33.80 9.04 4.63
CA LEU A 25 -33.64 8.29 3.39
C LEU A 25 -34.67 7.14 3.35
N HIS A 26 -35.35 6.98 2.23
CA HIS A 26 -36.33 5.90 2.06
C HIS A 26 -35.63 4.53 1.97
N GLU A 27 -36.25 3.52 2.60
CA GLU A 27 -35.70 2.13 2.55
C GLU A 27 -35.68 1.56 1.12
N ASN A 28 -36.56 2.05 0.26
CA ASN A 28 -36.65 1.66 -1.15
C ASN A 28 -35.66 2.40 -2.07
N SER A 29 -34.86 3.32 -1.53
CA SER A 29 -33.88 4.04 -2.32
C SER A 29 -32.81 3.08 -2.83
N LEU A 30 -32.33 3.29 -4.06
CA LEU A 30 -31.23 2.54 -4.63
C LEU A 30 -29.92 2.96 -3.98
N ILE A 31 -29.28 2.02 -3.31
CA ILE A 31 -27.99 2.24 -2.63
C ILE A 31 -26.86 1.63 -3.45
N ARG A 32 -25.88 2.44 -3.78
CA ARG A 32 -24.61 1.97 -4.35
C ARG A 32 -23.54 1.94 -3.27
N SER A 33 -22.77 0.86 -3.18
CA SER A 33 -21.70 0.74 -2.22
C SER A 33 -20.50 -0.02 -2.78
N SER A 34 -19.32 0.33 -2.29
CA SER A 34 -18.11 -0.46 -2.51
C SER A 34 -17.75 -1.34 -1.29
N SER A 35 -18.55 -1.29 -0.22
CA SER A 35 -18.31 -2.04 1.00
C SER A 35 -18.85 -3.47 0.90
N PRO A 36 -18.00 -4.51 0.99
CA PRO A 36 -18.46 -5.89 1.03
C PRO A 36 -19.43 -6.16 2.18
N ALA A 37 -19.26 -5.48 3.33
CA ALA A 37 -20.12 -5.65 4.50
C ALA A 37 -21.59 -5.23 4.27
N MET A 38 -21.85 -4.37 3.28
CA MET A 38 -23.21 -3.98 2.91
C MET A 38 -23.89 -4.98 1.99
N LEU A 39 -23.13 -5.77 1.23
CA LEU A 39 -23.62 -6.75 0.27
C LEU A 39 -24.10 -8.05 0.93
N TRP A 40 -23.76 -8.28 2.20
CA TRP A 40 -24.13 -9.50 2.94
C TRP A 40 -25.61 -9.50 3.40
N LYS A 41 -26.28 -8.37 3.31
CA LYS A 41 -27.71 -8.30 3.57
C LYS A 41 -28.46 -8.52 2.26
N SER A 42 -29.46 -9.38 2.27
CA SER A 42 -30.35 -9.69 1.15
C SER A 42 -31.28 -8.53 0.79
N ASN A 43 -30.78 -7.30 0.82
CA ASN A 43 -31.54 -6.12 0.39
C ASN A 43 -31.28 -5.89 -1.11
N PRO A 44 -32.29 -6.11 -1.98
CA PRO A 44 -32.13 -5.96 -3.42
C PRO A 44 -31.80 -4.53 -3.85
N ASN A 45 -32.08 -3.56 -2.99
CA ASN A 45 -31.83 -2.14 -3.26
C ASN A 45 -30.35 -1.77 -3.03
N ILE A 46 -29.54 -2.65 -2.44
CA ILE A 46 -28.10 -2.42 -2.23
C ILE A 46 -27.32 -3.13 -3.33
N GLN A 47 -26.65 -2.36 -4.18
CA GLN A 47 -25.86 -2.86 -5.29
C GLN A 47 -24.38 -2.45 -5.15
N HIS A 48 -23.49 -3.36 -5.53
CA HIS A 48 -22.07 -3.02 -5.61
C HIS A 48 -21.83 -2.06 -6.78
N VAL A 49 -20.96 -1.07 -6.58
CA VAL A 49 -20.63 -0.09 -7.64
C VAL A 49 -20.07 -0.73 -8.91
N GLU A 50 -19.53 -1.93 -8.82
CA GLU A 50 -18.99 -2.70 -9.95
C GLU A 50 -20.00 -3.73 -10.51
N ALA A 51 -21.24 -3.79 -9.99
CA ALA A 51 -22.22 -4.80 -10.41
C ALA A 51 -22.58 -4.77 -11.90
N ARG A 52 -22.39 -3.62 -12.55
CA ARG A 52 -22.60 -3.43 -13.99
C ARG A 52 -21.50 -4.02 -14.87
N TRP A 53 -20.33 -4.28 -14.28
CA TRP A 53 -19.18 -4.76 -15.04
C TRP A 53 -19.16 -6.30 -15.04
N ASN A 54 -19.14 -6.88 -16.21
CA ASN A 54 -18.91 -8.30 -16.32
C ASN A 54 -17.43 -8.67 -16.14
N VAL A 55 -17.14 -9.96 -15.98
CA VAL A 55 -15.75 -10.44 -15.75
C VAL A 55 -14.80 -10.04 -16.89
N SER A 56 -15.29 -10.01 -18.14
CA SER A 56 -14.46 -9.62 -19.28
C SER A 56 -14.07 -8.14 -19.21
N GLU A 57 -15.00 -7.27 -18.85
CA GLU A 57 -14.75 -5.83 -18.66
C GLU A 57 -13.79 -5.56 -17.51
N LEU A 58 -13.98 -6.25 -16.37
CA LEU A 58 -13.04 -6.18 -15.25
C LEU A 58 -11.63 -6.62 -15.63
N LYS A 59 -11.49 -7.67 -16.44
CA LYS A 59 -10.18 -8.11 -16.95
C LYS A 59 -9.56 -7.07 -17.88
N LYS A 60 -10.33 -6.48 -18.80
CA LYS A 60 -9.86 -5.40 -19.69
C LYS A 60 -9.40 -4.19 -18.88
N PHE A 61 -10.17 -3.82 -17.87
CA PHE A 61 -9.79 -2.74 -16.96
C PHE A 61 -8.50 -3.04 -16.22
N GLN A 62 -8.33 -4.26 -15.70
CA GLN A 62 -7.12 -4.69 -15.01
C GLN A 62 -5.88 -4.61 -15.92
N SER A 63 -5.98 -5.11 -17.15
CA SER A 63 -4.90 -5.01 -18.14
C SER A 63 -4.58 -3.56 -18.50
N SER A 64 -5.60 -2.70 -18.54
CA SER A 64 -5.45 -1.27 -18.75
C SER A 64 -4.72 -0.57 -17.60
N ILE A 65 -4.96 -0.96 -16.35
CA ILE A 65 -4.19 -0.46 -15.18
C ILE A 65 -2.74 -0.88 -15.28
N GLN A 66 -2.50 -2.14 -15.64
CA GLN A 66 -1.14 -2.65 -15.78
C GLN A 66 -0.36 -1.82 -16.81
N LYS A 67 -0.87 -1.69 -18.02
CA LYS A 67 -0.23 -0.90 -19.07
C LYS A 67 -0.02 0.55 -18.67
N PHE A 68 -1.01 1.18 -18.04
CA PHE A 68 -0.87 2.53 -17.53
C PHE A 68 0.24 2.66 -16.47
N SER A 69 0.35 1.67 -15.57
CA SER A 69 1.41 1.64 -14.56
C SER A 69 2.81 1.54 -15.17
N GLU A 70 2.94 0.71 -16.20
CA GLU A 70 4.17 0.56 -16.99
C GLU A 70 4.54 1.87 -17.72
N ASP A 71 3.57 2.47 -18.43
CA ASP A 71 3.77 3.72 -19.17
C ASP A 71 4.21 4.88 -18.25
N ILE A 72 3.60 4.99 -17.05
CA ILE A 72 4.01 5.99 -16.06
C ILE A 72 5.41 5.72 -15.51
N PHE A 73 5.74 4.46 -15.25
CA PHE A 73 7.06 4.08 -14.77
C PHE A 73 8.15 4.41 -15.80
N ASP A 74 7.92 4.05 -17.07
CA ASP A 74 8.86 4.32 -18.16
C ASP A 74 9.00 5.83 -18.41
N ALA A 75 7.89 6.56 -18.40
CA ALA A 75 7.91 8.02 -18.49
C ALA A 75 8.72 8.66 -17.35
N ALA A 76 8.58 8.13 -16.13
CA ALA A 76 9.37 8.62 -15.01
C ALA A 76 10.86 8.28 -15.13
N LEU A 77 11.20 7.09 -15.63
CA LEU A 77 12.59 6.67 -15.84
C LEU A 77 13.30 7.42 -16.98
N SER A 78 12.55 7.99 -17.92
CA SER A 78 13.13 8.77 -19.02
C SER A 78 13.69 10.11 -18.58
N VAL A 79 13.39 10.54 -17.37
CA VAL A 79 13.87 11.82 -16.81
C VAL A 79 15.21 11.62 -16.12
N ASP A 80 16.19 12.43 -16.49
CA ASP A 80 17.53 12.37 -15.93
C ASP A 80 17.53 12.58 -14.40
N GLY A 81 18.32 11.79 -13.71
CA GLY A 81 18.41 11.84 -12.25
C GLY A 81 17.25 11.14 -11.50
N ILE A 82 16.24 10.61 -12.19
CA ILE A 82 15.19 9.79 -11.60
C ILE A 82 15.62 8.32 -11.62
N GLY A 83 15.94 7.80 -10.43
CA GLY A 83 16.24 6.38 -10.27
C GLY A 83 14.98 5.52 -10.21
N ARG A 84 15.17 4.20 -10.39
CA ARG A 84 14.11 3.19 -10.38
C ARG A 84 13.15 3.30 -9.20
N GLU A 85 13.69 3.49 -8.00
CA GLU A 85 12.88 3.54 -6.78
C GLU A 85 11.95 4.76 -6.75
N LYS A 86 12.41 5.91 -7.25
CA LYS A 86 11.57 7.10 -7.43
C LYS A 86 10.49 6.86 -8.49
N ALA A 87 10.83 6.25 -9.62
CA ALA A 87 9.87 5.91 -10.67
C ALA A 87 8.76 4.95 -10.18
N LEU A 88 9.12 3.98 -9.33
CA LEU A 88 8.13 3.10 -8.68
C LEU A 88 7.16 3.86 -7.77
N VAL A 89 7.65 4.86 -7.02
CA VAL A 89 6.77 5.73 -6.20
C VAL A 89 5.77 6.47 -7.08
N VAL A 90 6.21 7.01 -8.20
CA VAL A 90 5.35 7.71 -9.17
C VAL A 90 4.27 6.79 -9.72
N ALA A 91 4.67 5.58 -10.17
CA ALA A 91 3.74 4.58 -10.68
C ALA A 91 2.69 4.20 -9.63
N GLN A 92 3.07 4.05 -8.36
CA GLN A 92 2.13 3.76 -7.26
C GLN A 92 1.12 4.89 -7.03
N VAL A 93 1.56 6.15 -7.07
CA VAL A 93 0.66 7.31 -6.96
C VAL A 93 -0.33 7.30 -8.14
N ALA A 94 0.15 7.13 -9.36
CA ALA A 94 -0.68 7.12 -10.55
C ALA A 94 -1.71 5.97 -10.53
N VAL A 95 -1.32 4.76 -10.10
CA VAL A 95 -2.24 3.63 -9.95
C VAL A 95 -3.31 3.89 -8.89
N ALA A 96 -2.97 4.57 -7.79
CA ALA A 96 -3.98 4.97 -6.80
C ALA A 96 -5.02 5.92 -7.42
N PHE A 97 -4.60 6.87 -8.25
CA PHE A 97 -5.49 7.76 -9.00
C PHE A 97 -6.29 7.01 -10.06
N GLN A 98 -5.70 6.08 -10.78
CA GLN A 98 -6.41 5.23 -11.74
C GLN A 98 -7.58 4.48 -11.07
N LYS A 99 -7.37 3.95 -9.87
CA LYS A 99 -8.44 3.32 -9.07
C LYS A 99 -9.53 4.31 -8.69
N THR A 100 -9.16 5.54 -8.35
CA THR A 100 -10.11 6.64 -8.06
C THR A 100 -10.96 6.97 -9.28
N LEU A 101 -10.34 7.13 -10.45
CA LEU A 101 -11.03 7.41 -11.71
C LEU A 101 -11.99 6.29 -12.10
N TYR A 102 -11.56 5.04 -11.94
CA TYR A 102 -12.42 3.88 -12.16
C TYR A 102 -13.67 3.90 -11.27
N LYS A 103 -13.50 4.17 -9.97
CA LYS A 103 -14.62 4.26 -9.06
C LYS A 103 -15.53 5.43 -9.39
N ALA A 104 -14.99 6.58 -9.79
CA ALA A 104 -15.75 7.72 -10.28
C ALA A 104 -16.59 7.33 -11.51
N ALA A 105 -15.97 6.68 -12.50
CA ALA A 105 -16.67 6.20 -13.69
C ALA A 105 -17.81 5.22 -13.36
N CYS A 106 -17.64 4.36 -12.33
CA CYS A 106 -18.71 3.49 -11.84
C CYS A 106 -19.92 4.24 -11.28
N LEU A 107 -19.74 5.47 -10.81
CA LEU A 107 -20.78 6.29 -10.19
C LEU A 107 -21.39 7.35 -11.13
N GLU A 108 -20.71 7.71 -12.20
CA GLU A 108 -21.16 8.76 -13.15
C GLU A 108 -22.18 8.26 -14.19
N GLU A 109 -22.63 7.04 -14.08
CA GLU A 109 -23.53 6.47 -15.08
C GLU A 109 -24.88 7.18 -15.18
N LYS A 110 -25.42 7.05 -16.41
CA LYS A 110 -26.76 7.57 -16.80
C LYS A 110 -27.90 7.09 -15.89
N ASP A 111 -27.69 6.01 -15.13
CA ASP A 111 -28.65 5.47 -14.18
C ASP A 111 -28.71 6.25 -12.85
N PHE A 112 -27.78 7.15 -12.60
CA PHE A 112 -27.85 8.06 -11.47
C PHE A 112 -28.67 9.30 -11.85
N ILE A 113 -29.96 9.21 -11.62
CA ILE A 113 -30.90 10.35 -11.77
C ILE A 113 -30.57 11.39 -10.69
N GLU A 114 -30.40 12.64 -11.09
CA GLU A 114 -30.24 13.78 -10.18
C GLU A 114 -31.50 13.91 -9.26
N PRO A 115 -31.36 14.30 -8.00
CA PRO A 115 -30.16 14.70 -7.30
C PRO A 115 -29.34 13.48 -6.73
N ARG A 116 -28.02 13.55 -6.85
CA ARG A 116 -27.10 12.51 -6.35
C ARG A 116 -26.68 12.82 -4.93
N LEU A 117 -26.69 11.80 -4.09
CA LEU A 117 -26.22 11.89 -2.71
C LEU A 117 -25.03 10.96 -2.48
N PHE A 118 -23.96 11.51 -1.97
CA PHE A 118 -22.75 10.78 -1.66
C PHE A 118 -22.44 10.91 -0.16
N ILE A 119 -22.40 9.81 0.57
CA ILE A 119 -22.16 9.78 2.00
C ILE A 119 -20.93 8.93 2.28
N GLN A 120 -19.99 9.51 3.00
CA GLN A 120 -18.75 8.86 3.39
C GLN A 120 -18.45 9.09 4.87
N VAL A 121 -17.87 8.10 5.54
CA VAL A 121 -17.32 8.26 6.88
C VAL A 121 -15.90 8.81 6.78
N GLU A 122 -15.52 9.71 7.66
CA GLU A 122 -14.19 10.28 7.75
C GLU A 122 -13.16 9.16 7.94
N GLY A 123 -12.07 9.20 7.18
CA GLY A 123 -11.07 8.13 7.15
C GLY A 123 -11.38 7.01 6.16
N GLY A 124 -12.44 7.11 5.35
CA GLY A 124 -12.74 6.17 4.26
C GLY A 124 -13.35 4.85 4.71
N GLY A 125 -14.02 4.82 5.86
CA GLY A 125 -14.79 3.65 6.31
C GLY A 125 -13.96 2.41 6.63
N GLY A 126 -12.64 2.53 6.83
CA GLY A 126 -11.76 1.41 7.12
C GLY A 126 -10.61 1.76 8.09
N PRO A 127 -10.05 0.77 8.78
CA PRO A 127 -8.95 0.98 9.73
C PRO A 127 -7.67 1.54 9.09
N SER A 128 -7.59 1.59 7.77
CA SER A 128 -6.46 2.12 7.02
C SER A 128 -6.64 3.55 6.54
N GLY A 129 -7.52 4.34 7.12
CA GLY A 129 -7.94 5.72 6.80
C GLY A 129 -6.92 6.70 6.19
N ASN A 130 -6.05 6.21 5.35
CA ASN A 130 -5.12 7.01 4.58
C ASN A 130 -5.86 7.55 3.35
N ASN A 131 -6.11 8.84 3.32
CA ASN A 131 -6.81 9.55 2.24
C ASN A 131 -6.26 9.25 0.84
N MET A 132 -4.98 8.88 0.74
CA MET A 132 -4.34 8.46 -0.52
C MET A 132 -4.78 7.07 -0.98
N ASN A 133 -5.19 6.20 -0.06
CA ASN A 133 -5.64 4.85 -0.37
C ASN A 133 -7.17 4.75 -0.50
N SER A 134 -7.90 5.80 -0.11
CA SER A 134 -9.34 5.88 -0.29
C SER A 134 -9.66 6.69 -1.55
N PRO A 135 -10.10 6.06 -2.64
CA PRO A 135 -10.51 6.79 -3.84
C PRO A 135 -11.67 7.76 -3.57
N TRP A 136 -12.49 7.45 -2.59
CA TRP A 136 -13.66 8.25 -2.24
C TRP A 136 -13.30 9.59 -1.60
N GLY A 137 -12.25 9.65 -0.78
CA GLY A 137 -11.76 10.90 -0.19
C GLY A 137 -11.33 11.90 -1.27
N ALA A 138 -10.64 11.44 -2.31
CA ALA A 138 -10.26 12.29 -3.43
C ALA A 138 -11.49 12.77 -4.22
N ILE A 139 -12.46 11.90 -4.48
CA ILE A 139 -13.72 12.24 -5.18
C ILE A 139 -14.49 13.32 -4.41
N LEU A 140 -14.62 13.14 -3.09
CA LEU A 140 -15.33 14.09 -2.23
C LEU A 140 -14.63 15.44 -2.11
N SER A 141 -13.31 15.44 -1.94
CA SER A 141 -12.57 16.67 -1.65
C SER A 141 -12.50 17.64 -2.84
N GLN A 142 -12.56 17.13 -4.07
CA GLN A 142 -12.28 17.92 -5.28
C GLN A 142 -13.42 17.97 -6.30
N ASN A 143 -14.63 17.62 -5.89
CA ASN A 143 -15.78 17.65 -6.80
C ASN A 143 -15.55 16.90 -8.12
N ILE A 144 -14.89 15.75 -8.08
CA ILE A 144 -14.70 14.92 -9.28
C ILE A 144 -16.05 14.46 -9.84
N LEU A 145 -17.06 14.31 -8.98
CA LEU A 145 -18.47 14.07 -9.38
C LEU A 145 -19.27 15.35 -9.32
N PHE A 146 -19.65 15.89 -10.47
CA PHE A 146 -20.47 17.09 -10.58
C PHE A 146 -21.92 16.84 -10.20
N GLY A 147 -22.59 17.88 -9.67
CA GLY A 147 -24.00 17.82 -9.27
C GLY A 147 -24.27 16.95 -8.03
N THR A 148 -23.24 16.42 -7.39
CA THR A 148 -23.40 15.52 -6.25
C THR A 148 -23.40 16.27 -4.94
N VAL A 149 -24.42 16.07 -4.11
CA VAL A 149 -24.44 16.51 -2.73
C VAL A 149 -23.62 15.54 -1.89
N LYS A 150 -22.75 16.06 -1.04
CA LYS A 150 -21.73 15.26 -0.32
C LYS A 150 -21.84 15.48 1.17
N TYR A 151 -21.78 14.40 1.92
CA TYR A 151 -21.66 14.43 3.36
C TYR A 151 -20.49 13.59 3.82
N MET A 152 -19.65 14.19 4.67
CA MET A 152 -18.58 13.48 5.37
C MET A 152 -18.99 13.38 6.83
N LEU A 153 -19.23 12.17 7.29
CA LEU A 153 -19.59 11.88 8.66
C LEU A 153 -18.31 11.80 9.50
N LYS A 154 -18.29 12.52 10.62
CA LYS A 154 -17.25 12.34 11.61
C LYS A 154 -17.30 10.94 12.18
N ASN A 155 -16.17 10.32 12.30
CA ASN A 155 -16.03 8.99 12.89
C ASN A 155 -16.00 9.10 14.42
N GLU A 156 -17.15 9.30 15.03
CA GLU A 156 -17.25 9.44 16.50
C GLU A 156 -17.02 8.13 17.25
N ASN A 157 -17.11 7.00 16.58
CA ASN A 157 -17.11 5.66 17.18
C ASN A 157 -15.97 4.74 16.76
N TRP A 158 -14.99 5.22 16.02
CA TRP A 158 -13.71 4.55 16.00
C TRP A 158 -12.96 4.89 17.31
N SER A 159 -13.66 4.73 18.44
CA SER A 159 -12.92 4.30 19.61
C SER A 159 -12.04 3.20 19.06
N THR A 160 -10.78 3.50 18.82
CA THR A 160 -9.72 2.54 18.76
C THR A 160 -10.31 1.23 19.21
N LEU A 161 -10.51 0.27 18.29
CA LEU A 161 -10.56 -1.11 18.72
C LEU A 161 -9.45 -1.12 19.72
N ASN A 162 -9.87 -0.96 20.98
CA ASN A 162 -8.97 -1.06 22.08
C ASN A 162 -8.38 -2.41 21.82
N THR A 163 -7.26 -2.42 21.12
CA THR A 163 -6.31 -3.47 21.28
C THR A 163 -5.93 -3.32 22.74
N ASN A 164 -6.94 -3.62 23.59
CA ASN A 164 -6.81 -3.83 25.01
C ASN A 164 -5.66 -4.77 25.08
N GLY A 165 -4.53 -4.20 25.36
CA GLY A 165 -3.25 -4.67 24.95
C GLY A 165 -3.24 -6.15 25.27
N VAL A 166 -3.28 -6.99 24.22
CA VAL A 166 -3.12 -8.42 24.41
C VAL A 166 -1.95 -8.48 25.35
N SER A 167 -2.21 -8.85 26.61
CA SER A 167 -1.24 -8.78 27.71
C SER A 167 0.09 -9.25 27.15
N TYR A 168 1.19 -8.60 27.49
CA TYR A 168 2.53 -9.00 27.00
C TYR A 168 2.69 -10.52 27.09
N TRP A 169 2.21 -11.15 28.16
CA TRP A 169 2.16 -12.60 28.34
C TRP A 169 1.34 -13.35 27.29
N LYS A 170 0.21 -12.81 26.86
CA LYS A 170 -0.61 -13.40 25.80
C LYS A 170 0.06 -13.28 24.43
N ARG A 171 0.79 -12.18 24.19
CA ARG A 171 1.64 -12.03 23.01
C ARG A 171 2.80 -13.01 23.03
N TYR A 172 3.45 -13.23 24.17
CA TYR A 172 4.53 -14.21 24.31
C TYR A 172 4.05 -15.65 24.13
N LYS A 173 2.90 -16.02 24.69
CA LYS A 173 2.30 -17.34 24.44
C LYS A 173 1.99 -17.59 22.96
N LEU A 174 1.51 -16.57 22.24
CA LEU A 174 1.23 -16.65 20.79
C LEU A 174 2.50 -16.59 19.96
N ALA A 175 3.52 -15.86 20.43
CA ALA A 175 4.76 -15.64 19.69
C ALA A 175 5.76 -16.80 19.76
N GLY A 176 5.66 -17.66 20.76
CA GLY A 176 6.56 -18.82 20.95
C GLY A 176 7.90 -18.48 21.59
N ILE A 177 8.62 -19.51 22.01
CA ILE A 177 9.92 -19.39 22.69
C ILE A 177 10.99 -18.78 21.79
N GLU A 178 10.89 -18.98 20.47
CA GLU A 178 11.81 -18.42 19.49
C GLU A 178 11.81 -16.89 19.53
N THR A 179 10.67 -16.27 19.72
CA THR A 179 10.59 -14.80 19.85
C THR A 179 11.30 -14.31 21.10
N LEU A 180 11.21 -15.05 22.21
CA LEU A 180 11.94 -14.72 23.44
C LEU A 180 13.45 -14.83 23.23
N ILE A 181 13.91 -15.94 22.65
CA ILE A 181 15.34 -16.15 22.31
C ILE A 181 15.82 -15.03 21.41
N TYR A 182 15.08 -14.70 20.36
CA TYR A 182 15.39 -13.61 19.45
C TYR A 182 15.56 -12.27 20.20
N ARG A 183 14.64 -11.91 21.09
CA ARG A 183 14.71 -10.66 21.87
C ARG A 183 15.93 -10.61 22.78
N VAL A 184 16.22 -11.70 23.46
CA VAL A 184 17.40 -11.81 24.32
C VAL A 184 18.68 -11.68 23.48
N LEU A 185 18.78 -12.40 22.35
CA LEU A 185 19.95 -12.34 21.48
C LEU A 185 20.16 -10.95 20.88
N ILE A 186 19.11 -10.26 20.41
CA ILE A 186 19.24 -8.88 19.91
C ILE A 186 19.74 -7.93 21.00
N LEU A 187 19.24 -8.05 22.21
CA LEU A 187 19.69 -7.23 23.34
C LEU A 187 21.18 -7.46 23.62
N ILE A 188 21.60 -8.71 23.67
CA ILE A 188 23.02 -9.07 23.89
C ILE A 188 23.89 -8.52 22.76
N MET A 189 23.50 -8.75 21.50
CA MET A 189 24.25 -8.34 20.31
C MET A 189 24.43 -6.81 20.21
N LYS A 190 23.52 -6.04 20.77
CA LYS A 190 23.62 -4.58 20.81
C LYS A 190 24.89 -4.09 21.53
N TYR A 191 25.35 -4.84 22.53
CA TYR A 191 26.53 -4.49 23.33
C TYR A 191 27.83 -5.12 22.82
N ILE A 192 27.76 -6.12 21.92
CA ILE A 192 28.95 -6.76 21.36
C ILE A 192 29.43 -5.96 20.14
N PRO A 193 30.71 -5.54 20.12
CA PRO A 193 31.28 -4.84 18.98
C PRO A 193 31.18 -5.63 17.68
N SER A 194 30.98 -4.95 16.54
CA SER A 194 30.73 -5.59 15.25
C SER A 194 31.91 -6.46 14.76
N TYR A 195 33.14 -6.16 15.17
CA TYR A 195 34.31 -6.91 14.71
C TYR A 195 34.39 -8.36 15.22
N PHE A 196 33.58 -8.75 16.22
CA PHE A 196 33.45 -10.14 16.66
C PHE A 196 32.59 -10.99 15.73
N PHE A 197 31.89 -10.37 14.76
CA PHE A 197 30.97 -11.05 13.86
C PHE A 197 31.55 -11.16 12.45
N LYS A 198 31.11 -12.18 11.71
CA LYS A 198 31.48 -12.39 10.30
C LYS A 198 30.79 -11.41 9.36
N SER A 199 29.53 -11.05 9.66
CA SER A 199 28.71 -10.17 8.89
C SER A 199 27.64 -9.53 9.76
N GLU A 200 26.98 -8.49 9.25
CA GLU A 200 25.91 -7.78 9.93
C GLU A 200 24.66 -7.74 9.06
N LEU A 201 23.52 -8.14 9.62
CA LEU A 201 22.22 -8.06 9.02
C LEU A 201 21.41 -6.93 9.67
N LEU A 202 20.99 -5.97 8.86
CA LEU A 202 20.23 -4.81 9.27
C LEU A 202 18.73 -5.06 9.02
N ILE A 203 17.89 -4.93 10.04
CA ILE A 203 16.45 -5.20 9.96
C ILE A 203 15.64 -3.94 10.28
N PRO A 204 14.92 -3.34 9.30
CA PRO A 204 14.10 -2.14 9.51
C PRO A 204 12.71 -2.44 10.05
N ASN A 205 12.27 -3.67 10.00
CA ASN A 205 10.99 -4.15 10.53
C ASN A 205 11.08 -5.63 10.92
N GLU A 206 10.14 -6.07 11.71
CA GLU A 206 10.06 -7.44 12.20
C GLU A 206 8.75 -8.10 11.79
N ASN A 207 8.84 -9.33 11.40
CA ASN A 207 7.73 -10.27 11.29
C ASN A 207 8.21 -11.69 11.68
N GLU A 208 7.32 -12.64 11.67
CA GLU A 208 7.62 -14.02 12.09
C GLU A 208 8.77 -14.65 11.29
N LEU A 209 8.80 -14.42 9.97
CA LEU A 209 9.87 -14.96 9.11
C LEU A 209 11.22 -14.31 9.38
N ILE A 210 11.23 -12.99 9.56
CA ILE A 210 12.47 -12.26 9.90
C ILE A 210 12.98 -12.73 11.25
N ILE A 211 12.10 -12.88 12.25
CA ILE A 211 12.49 -13.37 13.59
C ILE A 211 13.08 -14.79 13.51
N GLU A 212 12.44 -15.69 12.77
CA GLU A 212 12.91 -17.07 12.62
C GLU A 212 14.24 -17.15 11.87
N ALA A 213 14.35 -16.47 10.73
CA ALA A 213 15.56 -16.42 9.93
C ALA A 213 16.74 -15.78 10.69
N THR A 214 16.49 -14.65 11.34
CA THR A 214 17.54 -13.93 12.07
C THR A 214 17.99 -14.66 13.34
N SER A 215 17.09 -15.35 14.04
CA SER A 215 17.45 -16.17 15.20
C SER A 215 18.47 -17.26 14.82
N SER A 216 18.23 -17.94 13.71
CA SER A 216 19.17 -18.96 13.19
C SER A 216 20.50 -18.35 12.76
N LEU A 217 20.48 -17.20 12.09
CA LEU A 217 21.70 -16.52 11.63
C LEU A 217 22.55 -15.98 12.81
N MET A 218 21.91 -15.50 13.87
CA MET A 218 22.60 -15.06 15.10
C MET A 218 23.41 -16.20 15.73
N LEU A 219 22.84 -17.40 15.77
CA LEU A 219 23.54 -18.59 16.27
C LEU A 219 24.72 -19.00 15.38
N GLN A 220 24.74 -18.58 14.13
CA GLN A 220 25.83 -18.81 13.17
C GLN A 220 26.88 -17.68 13.17
N GLY A 221 26.80 -16.73 14.09
CA GLY A 221 27.75 -15.64 14.23
C GLY A 221 27.49 -14.43 13.30
N VAL A 222 26.25 -14.26 12.85
CA VAL A 222 25.82 -13.05 12.13
C VAL A 222 25.27 -12.05 13.16
N LYS A 223 25.80 -10.83 13.16
CA LYS A 223 25.24 -9.74 13.96
C LYS A 223 23.90 -9.29 13.36
N VAL A 224 22.87 -9.20 14.18
CA VAL A 224 21.58 -8.62 13.78
C VAL A 224 21.39 -7.27 14.48
N THR A 225 21.11 -6.23 13.71
CA THR A 225 20.94 -4.86 14.21
C THR A 225 19.63 -4.30 13.71
N GLU A 226 18.79 -3.82 14.64
CA GLU A 226 17.56 -3.10 14.29
C GLU A 226 17.89 -1.75 13.64
N LEU A 227 17.27 -1.50 12.49
CA LEU A 227 17.48 -0.29 11.72
C LEU A 227 16.29 0.66 11.90
N ASN A 228 16.46 1.69 12.72
CA ASN A 228 15.43 2.70 12.94
C ASN A 228 15.66 3.91 12.04
N THR A 229 14.59 4.36 11.36
CA THR A 229 14.64 5.63 10.63
C THR A 229 14.71 6.80 11.60
N GLY A 230 15.76 7.60 11.50
CA GLY A 230 15.70 8.96 12.05
C GLY A 230 14.84 9.81 11.11
N TYR A 231 13.74 10.37 11.57
CA TYR A 231 13.02 11.38 10.79
C TYR A 231 13.92 12.61 10.62
N ALA A 232 14.19 13.01 9.38
CA ALA A 232 14.78 14.30 9.12
C ALA A 232 13.73 15.38 9.42
N LYS A 233 14.02 16.28 10.36
CA LYS A 233 13.12 17.36 10.78
C LYS A 233 12.97 18.50 9.76
N LYS A 234 13.70 18.49 8.65
CA LYS A 234 13.65 19.55 7.64
C LYS A 234 12.68 19.19 6.52
N ASP A 235 11.83 20.13 6.16
CA ASP A 235 11.09 20.08 4.91
C ASP A 235 12.11 19.95 3.76
N ALA A 236 12.02 18.82 3.05
CA ALA A 236 12.83 18.64 1.87
C ALA A 236 12.28 19.58 0.79
N GLU A 237 13.16 20.43 0.25
CA GLU A 237 12.87 21.20 -0.95
C GLU A 237 12.72 20.23 -2.13
N LEU A 238 11.83 20.58 -3.05
CA LEU A 238 11.68 19.81 -4.27
C LEU A 238 12.92 20.02 -5.14
N ASN A 239 13.45 18.92 -5.64
CA ASN A 239 14.62 18.91 -6.52
C ASN A 239 14.24 19.45 -7.90
N ASP A 240 15.18 20.08 -8.63
CA ASP A 240 14.95 20.64 -9.97
C ASP A 240 14.37 19.65 -10.97
N CYS A 241 14.76 18.38 -10.89
CA CYS A 241 14.21 17.30 -11.72
C CYS A 241 12.73 17.00 -11.47
N TYR A 242 12.11 17.56 -10.41
CA TYR A 242 10.69 17.33 -10.14
C TYR A 242 9.79 17.95 -11.20
N ASN A 243 10.08 19.18 -11.63
CA ASN A 243 9.27 19.87 -12.64
C ASN A 243 9.32 19.15 -14.00
N GLU A 244 10.50 18.68 -14.40
CA GLU A 244 10.66 17.89 -15.60
C GLU A 244 9.91 16.55 -15.48
N LEU A 245 10.08 15.85 -14.36
CA LEU A 245 9.36 14.61 -14.09
C LEU A 245 7.84 14.82 -14.14
N TYR A 246 7.33 15.86 -13.48
CA TYR A 246 5.91 16.14 -13.49
C TYR A 246 5.40 16.47 -14.90
N SER A 247 6.16 17.22 -15.68
CA SER A 247 5.79 17.55 -17.05
C SER A 247 5.62 16.30 -17.92
N VAL A 248 6.55 15.35 -17.85
CA VAL A 248 6.52 14.11 -18.63
C VAL A 248 5.39 13.17 -18.14
N VAL A 249 5.31 12.95 -16.84
CA VAL A 249 4.30 12.03 -16.24
C VAL A 249 2.88 12.59 -16.37
N SER A 250 2.71 13.92 -16.29
CA SER A 250 1.40 14.56 -16.38
C SER A 250 0.76 14.38 -17.75
N ILE A 251 1.52 14.24 -18.81
CA ILE A 251 1.00 13.96 -20.16
C ILE A 251 0.29 12.60 -20.18
N VAL A 252 0.95 11.56 -19.65
CA VAL A 252 0.40 10.20 -19.58
C VAL A 252 -0.83 10.17 -18.66
N MET A 253 -0.70 10.85 -17.51
CA MET A 253 -1.79 10.92 -16.52
C MET A 253 -3.01 11.66 -17.07
N LYS A 254 -2.82 12.82 -17.71
CA LYS A 254 -3.89 13.64 -18.29
C LYS A 254 -4.69 12.85 -19.32
N LYS A 255 -4.02 12.20 -20.26
CA LYS A 255 -4.65 11.33 -21.25
C LYS A 255 -5.55 10.28 -20.60
N ARG A 256 -5.13 9.73 -19.47
CA ARG A 256 -5.90 8.73 -18.72
C ARG A 256 -7.09 9.35 -18.00
N VAL A 257 -6.91 10.51 -17.40
CA VAL A 257 -8.00 11.26 -16.73
C VAL A 257 -9.09 11.61 -17.75
N GLU A 258 -8.72 12.12 -18.92
CA GLU A 258 -9.65 12.45 -20.00
C GLU A 258 -10.46 11.25 -20.51
N GLN A 259 -9.91 10.05 -20.43
CA GLN A 259 -10.64 8.82 -20.80
C GLN A 259 -11.69 8.38 -19.78
N TRP A 260 -11.53 8.76 -18.50
CA TRP A 260 -12.29 8.21 -17.38
C TRP A 260 -13.09 9.25 -16.60
N THR A 261 -13.01 10.51 -16.98
CA THR A 261 -13.78 11.59 -16.32
C THR A 261 -14.41 12.53 -17.34
N VAL A 262 -15.37 13.30 -16.87
CA VAL A 262 -15.92 14.41 -17.64
C VAL A 262 -14.90 15.56 -17.71
N GLU A 263 -14.95 16.35 -18.77
CA GLU A 263 -14.00 17.43 -19.03
C GLU A 263 -13.80 18.37 -17.82
N LEU A 264 -14.88 18.76 -17.18
CA LEU A 264 -14.84 19.62 -15.99
C LEU A 264 -14.07 19.02 -14.79
N ALA A 265 -13.95 17.69 -14.69
CA ALA A 265 -13.24 17.00 -13.64
C ALA A 265 -11.75 16.83 -13.92
N VAL A 266 -11.29 17.05 -15.15
CA VAL A 266 -9.87 16.85 -15.53
C VAL A 266 -8.96 17.76 -14.71
N LYS A 267 -9.20 19.06 -14.71
CA LYS A 267 -8.36 20.02 -13.98
C LYS A 267 -8.28 19.75 -12.47
N PRO A 268 -9.40 19.55 -11.74
CA PRO A 268 -9.33 19.21 -10.33
C PRO A 268 -8.56 17.91 -10.04
N THR A 269 -8.75 16.89 -10.89
CA THR A 269 -8.06 15.60 -10.74
C THR A 269 -6.55 15.75 -10.94
N MET A 270 -6.13 16.50 -11.97
CA MET A 270 -4.70 16.75 -12.21
C MET A 270 -4.05 17.54 -11.08
N LEU A 271 -4.74 18.52 -10.50
CA LEU A 271 -4.26 19.25 -9.33
C LEU A 271 -4.09 18.34 -8.09
N LEU A 272 -5.01 17.42 -7.89
CA LEU A 272 -4.88 16.40 -6.84
C LEU A 272 -3.68 15.50 -7.07
N PHE A 273 -3.47 15.06 -8.30
CA PHE A 273 -2.35 14.21 -8.67
C PHE A 273 -1.02 14.94 -8.41
N GLU A 274 -0.90 16.20 -8.82
CA GLU A 274 0.27 17.03 -8.58
C GLU A 274 0.57 17.15 -7.08
N ASN A 275 -0.43 17.51 -6.27
CA ASN A 275 -0.29 17.60 -4.82
C ASN A 275 0.14 16.27 -4.17
N ALA A 276 -0.39 15.16 -4.66
CA ALA A 276 -0.03 13.83 -4.19
C ALA A 276 1.42 13.48 -4.54
N MET A 277 1.85 13.82 -5.74
CA MET A 277 3.24 13.67 -6.21
C MET A 277 4.21 14.46 -5.35
N ILE A 278 3.93 15.76 -5.14
CA ILE A 278 4.74 16.64 -4.28
C ILE A 278 4.90 16.05 -2.87
N LYS A 279 3.80 15.65 -2.25
CA LYS A 279 3.83 15.04 -0.89
C LYS A 279 4.66 13.77 -0.85
N ARG A 280 4.54 12.92 -1.86
CA ARG A 280 5.27 11.66 -1.93
C ARG A 280 6.76 11.85 -2.18
N PHE A 281 7.14 12.81 -3.02
CA PHE A 281 8.55 13.14 -3.25
C PHE A 281 9.20 13.73 -2.03
N LYS A 282 8.55 14.70 -1.36
CA LYS A 282 9.05 15.23 -0.09
C LYS A 282 9.25 14.14 0.96
N LEU A 283 8.27 13.25 1.10
CA LEU A 283 8.38 12.10 2.01
C LEU A 283 9.51 11.14 1.60
N PHE A 284 9.69 10.89 0.30
CA PHE A 284 10.78 10.06 -0.21
C PHE A 284 12.14 10.64 0.22
N ASP A 285 12.37 11.91 -0.05
CA ASP A 285 13.65 12.56 0.26
C ASP A 285 13.91 12.68 1.77
N GLN A 286 12.86 12.93 2.56
CA GLN A 286 12.94 12.89 4.04
C GLN A 286 13.35 11.52 4.55
N LEU A 287 12.74 10.44 4.04
CA LEU A 287 13.07 9.07 4.41
C LEU A 287 14.49 8.68 3.97
N VAL A 288 14.91 9.11 2.78
CA VAL A 288 16.30 8.90 2.30
C VAL A 288 17.29 9.53 3.26
N GLN A 289 17.07 10.77 3.70
CA GLN A 289 17.93 11.41 4.70
C GLN A 289 17.90 10.66 6.05
N GLY A 290 16.72 10.18 6.46
CA GLY A 290 16.55 9.37 7.66
C GLY A 290 17.36 8.07 7.63
N TRP A 291 17.45 7.40 6.47
CA TRP A 291 18.22 6.18 6.28
C TRP A 291 19.73 6.41 6.18
N LYS A 292 20.19 7.57 5.71
CA LYS A 292 21.63 7.85 5.54
C LYS A 292 22.43 7.73 6.84
N ARG A 293 21.88 8.18 7.97
CA ARG A 293 22.56 8.14 9.29
C ARG A 293 22.82 6.72 9.79
N PRO A 294 21.78 5.87 9.95
CA PRO A 294 22.02 4.51 10.45
C PRO A 294 22.87 3.66 9.51
N LEU A 295 22.82 3.92 8.18
CA LEU A 295 23.64 3.25 7.20
C LEU A 295 25.01 3.91 6.96
N ALA A 296 25.31 5.03 7.61
CA ALA A 296 26.60 5.71 7.51
C ALA A 296 27.67 5.11 8.42
N ARG A 297 27.32 4.17 9.30
CA ARG A 297 28.31 3.49 10.15
C ARG A 297 29.28 2.73 9.27
N ASN A 298 30.54 3.15 9.32
CA ASN A 298 31.65 2.41 8.69
C ASN A 298 31.78 1.05 9.38
N SER A 299 31.07 0.08 8.86
CA SER A 299 31.22 -1.29 9.31
C SER A 299 32.45 -1.90 8.61
N LYS A 300 33.38 -2.44 9.37
CA LYS A 300 34.49 -3.22 8.83
C LYS A 300 34.07 -4.61 8.34
N ILE A 301 32.80 -4.96 8.56
CA ILE A 301 32.20 -6.23 8.18
C ILE A 301 31.17 -6.06 7.06
N LYS A 302 30.94 -7.13 6.30
CA LYS A 302 29.94 -7.16 5.24
C LYS A 302 28.55 -6.96 5.83
N GLN A 303 27.78 -6.04 5.24
CA GLN A 303 26.42 -5.73 5.65
C GLN A 303 25.41 -6.16 4.58
N ALA A 304 24.21 -6.53 5.01
CA ALA A 304 23.02 -6.69 4.17
C ALA A 304 21.78 -6.16 4.90
N VAL A 305 20.76 -5.77 4.17
CA VAL A 305 19.45 -5.40 4.74
C VAL A 305 18.46 -6.53 4.48
N LEU A 306 17.70 -6.91 5.49
CA LEU A 306 16.58 -7.84 5.38
C LEU A 306 15.29 -7.15 5.81
N MET A 307 14.32 -7.07 4.92
CA MET A 307 13.05 -6.38 5.15
C MET A 307 11.86 -7.21 4.69
N ASN A 308 10.75 -7.09 5.41
CA ASN A 308 9.44 -7.56 4.98
C ASN A 308 8.61 -6.38 4.45
N ALA A 309 7.72 -6.63 3.49
CA ALA A 309 6.89 -5.60 2.87
C ALA A 309 7.69 -4.41 2.31
N SER A 310 8.74 -4.71 1.56
CA SER A 310 9.69 -3.73 1.03
C SER A 310 9.13 -2.88 -0.12
N GLY A 311 8.02 -3.28 -0.73
CA GLY A 311 7.40 -2.56 -1.85
C GLY A 311 6.77 -1.20 -1.50
N ASN A 312 6.67 -0.83 -0.23
CA ASN A 312 6.17 0.47 0.21
C ASN A 312 7.25 1.57 0.15
N ILE A 313 6.86 2.83 0.37
CA ILE A 313 7.79 3.97 0.28
C ILE A 313 8.99 3.86 1.24
N LYS A 314 8.84 3.24 2.41
CA LYS A 314 9.96 3.02 3.33
C LYS A 314 10.97 2.03 2.75
N GLY A 315 10.48 0.93 2.18
CA GLY A 315 11.34 -0.06 1.52
C GLY A 315 11.99 0.52 0.26
N GLN A 316 11.25 1.26 -0.56
CA GLN A 316 11.78 1.92 -1.76
C GLN A 316 12.90 2.91 -1.43
N THR A 317 12.72 3.74 -0.41
CA THR A 317 13.74 4.70 0.03
C THR A 317 14.95 4.01 0.65
N LEU A 318 14.75 2.94 1.39
CA LEU A 318 15.82 2.13 1.95
C LEU A 318 16.62 1.43 0.84
N ALA A 319 15.93 0.81 -0.14
CA ALA A 319 16.56 0.20 -1.30
C ALA A 319 17.39 1.22 -2.10
N TYR A 320 16.87 2.44 -2.31
CA TYR A 320 17.62 3.53 -2.94
C TYR A 320 18.93 3.83 -2.22
N VAL A 321 18.91 3.93 -0.88
CA VAL A 321 20.13 4.19 -0.10
C VAL A 321 21.08 2.99 -0.12
N CYS A 322 20.55 1.77 -0.03
CA CYS A 322 21.32 0.54 -0.12
C CYS A 322 22.05 0.42 -1.47
N ASN A 323 21.37 0.69 -2.58
CA ASN A 323 21.94 0.71 -3.92
C ASN A 323 23.10 1.72 -4.03
N LYS A 324 22.93 2.94 -3.50
CA LYS A 324 23.98 3.97 -3.50
C LYS A 324 25.21 3.58 -2.64
N LYS A 325 25.03 2.68 -1.67
CA LYS A 325 26.08 2.21 -0.76
C LYS A 325 26.57 0.81 -1.07
N HIS A 326 26.06 0.17 -2.12
CA HIS A 326 26.38 -1.21 -2.51
C HIS A 326 26.11 -2.22 -1.37
N ILE A 327 25.05 -1.97 -0.58
CA ILE A 327 24.59 -2.87 0.48
C ILE A 327 23.50 -3.77 -0.12
N PRO A 328 23.64 -5.10 -0.14
CA PRO A 328 22.60 -6.00 -0.61
C PRO A 328 21.30 -5.82 0.14
N PHE A 329 20.19 -5.73 -0.61
CA PHE A 329 18.85 -5.58 -0.07
C PHE A 329 18.01 -6.84 -0.33
N ILE A 330 17.62 -7.50 0.74
CA ILE A 330 16.90 -8.77 0.72
C ILE A 330 15.47 -8.52 1.21
N SER A 331 14.49 -8.97 0.45
CA SER A 331 13.08 -8.91 0.86
C SER A 331 12.53 -10.30 1.14
N VAL A 332 11.67 -10.38 2.15
CA VAL A 332 10.91 -11.58 2.49
C VAL A 332 9.46 -11.35 2.11
N GLN A 333 8.86 -12.27 1.40
CA GLN A 333 7.43 -12.24 1.07
C GLN A 333 6.58 -12.02 2.32
N HIS A 334 5.66 -11.06 2.28
CA HIS A 334 4.85 -10.69 3.45
C HIS A 334 3.42 -11.23 3.44
N GLY A 335 2.99 -11.89 2.39
CA GLY A 335 1.65 -12.43 2.29
C GLY A 335 1.47 -13.39 1.12
N VAL A 336 0.30 -14.01 1.07
CA VAL A 336 -0.08 -15.00 0.04
C VAL A 336 -1.04 -14.42 -1.01
N THR A 337 -1.24 -13.12 -1.05
CA THR A 337 -2.21 -12.45 -1.93
C THR A 337 -1.92 -12.70 -3.41
N VAL A 338 -0.63 -12.79 -3.76
CA VAL A 338 -0.16 -13.09 -5.12
C VAL A 338 -0.54 -14.50 -5.56
N GLU A 339 -0.62 -15.44 -4.64
CA GLU A 339 -1.04 -16.83 -4.91
C GLU A 339 -2.54 -16.91 -5.19
N ILE A 340 -3.34 -16.07 -4.53
CA ILE A 340 -4.80 -16.02 -4.68
C ILE A 340 -5.18 -15.31 -5.98
N SER A 341 -4.47 -14.24 -6.33
CA SER A 341 -4.73 -13.46 -7.53
C SER A 341 -3.47 -13.25 -8.34
N LYS A 342 -3.33 -14.03 -9.42
CA LYS A 342 -2.20 -13.89 -10.36
C LYS A 342 -2.06 -12.49 -10.92
N MET A 343 -3.18 -11.79 -11.12
CA MET A 343 -3.20 -10.42 -11.64
C MET A 343 -2.69 -9.39 -10.63
N HIS A 344 -2.78 -9.68 -9.34
CA HIS A 344 -2.33 -8.74 -8.30
C HIS A 344 -0.81 -8.54 -8.35
N GLY A 345 -0.03 -9.62 -8.55
CA GLY A 345 1.43 -9.56 -8.68
C GLY A 345 1.92 -8.92 -9.97
N GLU A 346 1.15 -9.03 -11.06
CA GLU A 346 1.55 -8.53 -12.37
C GLU A 346 1.34 -7.02 -12.53
N VAL A 347 0.47 -6.39 -11.73
CA VAL A 347 0.07 -4.97 -11.90
C VAL A 347 0.64 -4.02 -10.86
N SER A 348 1.33 -4.51 -9.84
CA SER A 348 1.73 -3.65 -8.74
C SER A 348 3.21 -3.29 -8.76
N ALA A 349 3.51 -2.01 -8.95
CA ALA A 349 4.84 -1.44 -8.70
C ALA A 349 5.25 -1.51 -7.20
N GLY A 350 4.35 -1.96 -6.32
CA GLY A 350 4.52 -1.99 -4.86
C GLY A 350 4.91 -3.35 -4.29
N PHE A 351 5.32 -4.32 -5.11
CA PHE A 351 5.74 -5.63 -4.61
C PHE A 351 7.20 -5.66 -4.16
N ASP A 352 7.49 -6.62 -3.30
CA ASP A 352 8.79 -6.81 -2.68
C ASP A 352 9.90 -7.04 -3.70
N ASN A 353 9.60 -7.77 -4.78
CA ASN A 353 10.52 -8.07 -5.87
C ASN A 353 10.86 -6.87 -6.78
N SER A 354 10.12 -5.77 -6.67
CA SER A 354 10.38 -4.57 -7.50
C SER A 354 11.59 -3.77 -7.03
N VAL A 355 11.96 -3.88 -5.76
CA VAL A 355 13.00 -3.06 -5.12
C VAL A 355 14.18 -3.86 -4.59
N ALA A 356 13.98 -5.10 -4.16
CA ALA A 356 15.02 -5.92 -3.55
C ALA A 356 15.99 -6.50 -4.60
N ASP A 357 17.22 -6.76 -4.22
CA ASP A 357 18.18 -7.52 -5.04
C ASP A 357 17.90 -9.02 -4.97
N ILE A 358 17.44 -9.47 -3.80
CA ILE A 358 17.05 -10.85 -3.53
C ILE A 358 15.65 -10.87 -2.93
N ALA A 359 14.77 -11.73 -3.45
CA ALA A 359 13.44 -11.97 -2.90
C ALA A 359 13.31 -13.42 -2.42
N LEU A 360 12.89 -13.59 -1.17
CA LEU A 360 12.65 -14.88 -0.53
C LEU A 360 11.15 -15.19 -0.53
N TYR A 361 10.78 -16.31 -1.14
CA TYR A 361 9.39 -16.72 -1.35
C TYR A 361 9.01 -17.93 -0.52
N TYR A 362 7.76 -17.99 -0.08
CA TYR A 362 7.17 -19.16 0.59
C TYR A 362 7.13 -20.39 -0.32
N ASN A 363 6.88 -20.21 -1.62
CA ASN A 363 6.73 -21.31 -2.56
C ASN A 363 7.08 -20.92 -4.00
N SER A 364 7.12 -21.91 -4.86
CA SER A 364 7.46 -21.75 -6.28
C SER A 364 6.40 -20.98 -7.09
N MET A 365 5.13 -21.05 -6.69
CA MET A 365 4.05 -20.34 -7.38
C MET A 365 4.22 -18.84 -7.21
N CYS A 366 4.44 -18.34 -5.99
CA CYS A 366 4.73 -16.94 -5.73
C CYS A 366 5.92 -16.43 -6.53
N LYS A 367 7.03 -17.17 -6.48
CA LYS A 367 8.22 -16.85 -7.28
C LYS A 367 7.87 -16.74 -8.76
N LYS A 368 7.11 -17.69 -9.31
CA LYS A 368 6.72 -17.73 -10.72
C LYS A 368 5.82 -16.55 -11.11
N VAL A 369 4.88 -16.17 -10.25
CA VAL A 369 3.97 -15.05 -10.52
C VAL A 369 4.70 -13.73 -10.45
N GLU A 370 5.45 -13.48 -9.37
CA GLU A 370 6.16 -12.22 -9.20
C GLU A 370 7.29 -12.01 -10.21
N SER A 371 7.98 -13.08 -10.63
CA SER A 371 9.05 -12.97 -11.63
C SER A 371 8.56 -12.54 -13.03
N LYS A 372 7.25 -12.64 -13.29
CA LYS A 372 6.62 -12.15 -14.52
C LYS A 372 6.22 -10.69 -14.48
N SER A 373 6.27 -10.05 -13.30
CA SER A 373 5.93 -8.64 -13.17
C SER A 373 6.91 -7.79 -13.98
N TYR A 374 6.39 -6.81 -14.71
CA TYR A 374 7.18 -5.79 -15.39
C TYR A 374 8.15 -5.08 -14.46
N PHE A 375 7.75 -4.93 -13.20
CA PHE A 375 8.55 -4.28 -12.16
C PHE A 375 9.52 -5.22 -11.45
N SER A 376 9.62 -6.49 -11.83
CA SER A 376 10.51 -7.44 -11.16
C SER A 376 11.98 -7.09 -11.39
N LYS A 377 12.76 -7.02 -10.30
CA LYS A 377 14.21 -6.81 -10.31
C LYS A 377 14.94 -7.97 -9.64
N SER A 378 14.30 -8.57 -8.65
CA SER A 378 14.94 -9.46 -7.70
C SER A 378 15.33 -10.82 -8.28
N LYS A 379 16.45 -11.37 -7.80
CA LYS A 379 16.73 -12.80 -7.91
C LYS A 379 15.91 -13.54 -6.83
N GLY A 380 14.95 -14.36 -7.26
CA GLY A 380 14.03 -15.04 -6.37
C GLY A 380 14.54 -16.40 -5.87
N PHE A 381 14.36 -16.70 -4.58
CA PHE A 381 14.61 -18.00 -3.96
C PHE A 381 13.39 -18.48 -3.20
N VAL A 382 13.11 -19.79 -3.31
CA VAL A 382 12.04 -20.42 -2.53
C VAL A 382 12.63 -20.97 -1.25
N VAL A 383 12.14 -20.49 -0.11
CA VAL A 383 12.64 -20.86 1.23
C VAL A 383 11.63 -21.62 2.08
N GLY A 384 10.38 -21.72 1.61
CA GLY A 384 9.28 -22.36 2.35
C GLY A 384 8.60 -21.43 3.35
N ALA A 385 7.51 -21.93 3.95
CA ALA A 385 6.80 -21.24 5.02
C ALA A 385 7.51 -21.42 6.36
N SER A 386 7.28 -20.48 7.31
CA SER A 386 7.87 -20.59 8.63
C SER A 386 7.43 -21.86 9.36
N SER A 387 8.32 -22.42 10.17
CA SER A 387 8.04 -23.61 10.98
C SER A 387 6.87 -23.40 11.95
N ARG A 388 6.63 -22.15 12.35
CA ARG A 388 5.50 -21.75 13.18
C ARG A 388 4.15 -21.92 12.47
N HIS A 389 4.05 -21.59 11.18
CA HIS A 389 2.85 -21.84 10.37
C HIS A 389 2.50 -23.33 10.30
N ILE A 390 3.54 -24.17 10.25
CA ILE A 390 3.38 -25.63 10.24
C ILE A 390 2.85 -26.11 11.60
N ARG A 391 3.36 -25.55 12.70
CA ARG A 391 2.90 -25.88 14.08
C ARG A 391 1.45 -25.44 14.32
N MET A 392 1.08 -24.21 13.96
CA MET A 392 -0.30 -23.73 14.12
C MET A 392 -1.34 -24.55 13.34
N LYS A 393 -0.94 -25.18 12.22
CA LYS A 393 -1.82 -26.12 11.50
C LYS A 393 -2.00 -27.44 12.27
N LYS A 394 -0.98 -27.92 12.96
CA LYS A 394 -1.07 -29.12 13.80
C LYS A 394 -1.97 -28.91 15.02
N ASP A 395 -1.87 -27.74 15.68
CA ASP A 395 -2.67 -27.42 16.87
C ASP A 395 -4.16 -27.15 16.58
N LYS A 396 -4.53 -26.92 15.31
CA LYS A 396 -5.94 -26.76 14.87
C LYS A 396 -6.60 -28.02 14.34
N LEU A 397 -5.86 -29.11 14.26
CA LEU A 397 -6.35 -30.42 13.80
C LEU A 397 -6.68 -31.39 14.94
N PHE A 398 -6.64 -30.91 16.19
CA PHE A 398 -7.04 -31.66 17.39
C PHE A 398 -8.07 -30.92 18.20
#